data_fa75e2c593497e9ab5c3ce06a4af29d1
#
_entry.id   fa75e2c593497e9ab5c3ce06a4af29d1
#
_cell.length_a   1.000
_cell.length_b   1.000
_cell.length_c   1.000
_cell.angle_alpha   90.00
_cell.angle_beta   90.00
_cell.angle_gamma   90.00
#
_symmetry.space_group_name_H-M   'P 1'
#
loop_
_entity.id
_entity.type
_entity.pdbx_description
1 polymer ?
#
loop_
_entity_poly.entity_id
_entity_poly.type
_entity_poly.pdbx_seq_one_letter_code
_entity_poly.pdbx_strand_id
1 'polypeptide(L)'
;MIELQHFSIGYKENSLLHEVNATIKKGQLTALIGRNGTGKSTLLRAIAGLNRCYSGKIILDGHDIACMKTEDMAKTLAIVTTERTRIANLRCKDVVAIGRAPYTNRIGRMQETDKEIV
;
A
#
# COMPACT_ATOMS: atom_id res chain seq x y z
N MET A 1 -7.62 -6.10 8.88
CA MET A 1 -8.92 -5.67 8.30
C MET A 1 -8.74 -4.31 7.65
N ILE A 2 -9.31 -4.12 6.49
CA ILE A 2 -9.28 -2.83 5.79
C ILE A 2 -10.73 -2.37 5.64
N GLU A 3 -11.03 -1.14 6.03
CA GLU A 3 -12.35 -0.56 5.88
C GLU A 3 -12.28 0.72 5.04
N LEU A 4 -13.15 0.82 4.07
CA LEU A 4 -13.39 2.03 3.30
C LEU A 4 -14.67 2.70 3.81
N GLN A 5 -14.58 3.95 4.22
CA GLN A 5 -15.69 4.73 4.74
C GLN A 5 -15.88 5.98 3.89
N HIS A 6 -16.99 6.07 3.17
CA HIS A 6 -17.33 7.16 2.26
C HIS A 6 -16.19 7.50 1.30
N PHE A 7 -15.47 6.47 0.85
CA PHE A 7 -14.28 6.63 0.02
C PHE A 7 -14.66 7.10 -1.39
N SER A 8 -14.07 8.19 -1.81
CA SER A 8 -14.22 8.72 -3.17
C SER A 8 -12.87 9.15 -3.70
N ILE A 9 -12.58 8.81 -4.95
CA ILE A 9 -11.37 9.21 -5.64
C ILE A 9 -11.65 9.49 -7.10
N GLY A 10 -11.00 10.52 -7.65
CA GLY A 10 -11.12 10.89 -9.03
C GLY A 10 -10.05 11.88 -9.46
N TYR A 11 -9.97 12.15 -10.75
CA TYR A 11 -9.08 13.14 -11.33
C TYR A 11 -9.90 14.31 -11.87
N LYS A 12 -9.67 15.52 -11.32
CA LYS A 12 -10.33 16.78 -11.72
C LYS A 12 -11.86 16.65 -11.80
N GLU A 13 -12.43 16.56 -12.99
CA GLU A 13 -13.87 16.51 -13.21
C GLU A 13 -14.45 15.09 -13.31
N ASN A 14 -13.60 14.06 -13.34
CA ASN A 14 -14.03 12.67 -13.45
C ASN A 14 -13.84 11.91 -12.14
N SER A 15 -14.93 11.65 -11.44
CA SER A 15 -14.94 10.72 -10.31
C SER A 15 -14.79 9.29 -10.82
N LEU A 16 -13.75 8.58 -10.37
CA LEU A 16 -13.54 7.17 -10.69
C LEU A 16 -14.35 6.28 -9.76
N LEU A 17 -14.35 6.61 -8.48
CA LEU A 17 -15.09 5.90 -7.44
C LEU A 17 -15.78 6.94 -6.56
N HIS A 18 -17.03 6.69 -6.19
CA HIS A 18 -17.84 7.60 -5.41
C HIS A 18 -18.51 6.87 -4.24
N GLU A 19 -18.33 7.41 -3.03
CA GLU A 19 -18.93 6.92 -1.78
C GLU A 19 -18.85 5.41 -1.56
N VAL A 20 -17.69 4.83 -1.80
CA VAL A 20 -17.47 3.40 -1.57
C VAL A 20 -17.38 3.11 -0.08
N ASN A 21 -18.25 2.22 0.38
CA ASN A 21 -18.19 1.65 1.72
C ASN A 21 -17.97 0.16 1.59
N ALA A 22 -16.85 -0.34 2.10
CA ALA A 22 -16.48 -1.74 1.99
C ALA A 22 -15.58 -2.18 3.14
N THR A 23 -15.64 -3.45 3.48
CA THR A 23 -14.79 -4.06 4.49
C THR A 23 -14.09 -5.28 3.90
N ILE A 24 -12.78 -5.30 3.98
CA ILE A 24 -11.93 -6.44 3.60
C ILE A 24 -11.46 -7.10 4.89
N LYS A 25 -11.96 -8.29 5.15
CA LYS A 25 -11.69 -9.02 6.39
C LYS A 25 -10.30 -9.65 6.36
N LYS A 26 -9.68 -9.72 7.52
CA LYS A 26 -8.40 -10.41 7.71
C LYS A 26 -8.58 -11.94 7.49
N GLY A 27 -7.56 -12.57 6.91
CA GLY A 27 -7.55 -14.01 6.68
C GLY A 27 -8.42 -14.48 5.52
N GLN A 28 -8.94 -13.57 4.69
CA GLN A 28 -9.74 -13.88 3.52
C GLN A 28 -9.06 -13.37 2.25
N LEU A 29 -9.20 -14.14 1.18
CA LEU A 29 -8.83 -13.68 -0.16
C LEU A 29 -10.01 -12.87 -0.74
N THR A 30 -9.75 -11.63 -1.09
CA THR A 30 -10.75 -10.74 -1.70
C THR A 30 -10.29 -10.37 -3.11
N ALA A 31 -11.17 -10.55 -4.09
CA ALA A 31 -10.92 -10.18 -5.47
C ALA A 31 -11.64 -8.86 -5.81
N LEU A 32 -10.91 -7.93 -6.40
CA LEU A 32 -11.44 -6.68 -6.95
C LEU A 32 -11.60 -6.82 -8.46
N ILE A 33 -12.85 -6.91 -8.91
CA ILE A 33 -13.20 -7.18 -10.31
C ILE A 33 -13.88 -5.95 -10.90
N GLY A 34 -13.56 -5.64 -12.14
CA GLY A 34 -14.16 -4.55 -12.90
C GLY A 34 -13.48 -4.34 -14.24
N ARG A 35 -14.11 -3.56 -15.11
CA ARG A 35 -13.53 -3.21 -16.41
C ARG A 35 -12.27 -2.36 -16.26
N ASN A 36 -11.42 -2.34 -17.28
CA ASN A 36 -10.26 -1.45 -17.32
C ASN A 36 -10.71 0.01 -17.26
N GLY A 37 -9.96 0.82 -16.49
CA GLY A 37 -10.27 2.24 -16.30
C GLY A 37 -11.32 2.56 -15.24
N THR A 38 -11.82 1.58 -14.49
CA THR A 38 -12.83 1.81 -13.42
C THR A 38 -12.23 2.24 -12.09
N GLY A 39 -10.91 2.37 -11.99
CA GLY A 39 -10.24 2.85 -10.77
C GLY A 39 -9.71 1.77 -9.83
N LYS A 40 -9.67 0.48 -10.25
CA LYS A 40 -9.15 -0.61 -9.40
C LYS A 40 -7.73 -0.38 -8.91
N SER A 41 -6.81 -0.08 -9.82
CA SER A 41 -5.40 0.20 -9.48
C SER A 41 -5.26 1.47 -8.65
N THR A 42 -6.10 2.46 -8.90
CA THR A 42 -6.13 3.71 -8.14
C THR A 42 -6.59 3.47 -6.70
N LEU A 43 -7.60 2.62 -6.49
CA LEU A 43 -8.05 2.21 -5.17
C LEU A 43 -6.95 1.44 -4.42
N LEU A 44 -6.32 0.46 -5.05
CA LEU A 44 -5.24 -0.31 -4.43
C LEU A 44 -4.06 0.58 -4.04
N ARG A 45 -3.69 1.55 -4.88
CA ARG A 45 -2.65 2.54 -4.55
C ARG A 45 -3.05 3.46 -3.40
N ALA A 46 -4.33 3.82 -3.30
CA ALA A 46 -4.85 4.61 -2.18
C ALA A 46 -4.78 3.82 -0.87
N ILE A 47 -5.21 2.55 -0.87
CA ILE A 47 -5.12 1.65 0.29
C ILE A 47 -3.66 1.46 0.73
N ALA A 48 -2.73 1.38 -0.22
CA ALA A 48 -1.29 1.28 0.06
C ALA A 48 -0.64 2.61 0.50
N GLY A 49 -1.41 3.70 0.59
CA GLY A 49 -0.91 5.02 0.95
C GLY A 49 -0.05 5.70 -0.12
N LEU A 50 -0.01 5.15 -1.32
CA LEU A 50 0.75 5.70 -2.46
C LEU A 50 0.01 6.84 -3.17
N ASN A 51 -1.30 6.92 -3.00
CA ASN A 51 -2.12 8.01 -3.48
C ASN A 51 -2.99 8.53 -2.33
N ARG A 52 -2.78 9.78 -1.95
CA ARG A 52 -3.50 10.44 -0.85
C ARG A 52 -4.55 11.45 -1.32
N CYS A 53 -4.78 11.57 -2.61
CA CYS A 53 -5.77 12.46 -3.19
C CYS A 53 -7.15 11.78 -3.26
N TYR A 54 -7.74 11.50 -2.11
CA TYR A 54 -9.08 10.94 -1.98
C TYR A 54 -9.85 11.65 -0.87
N SER A 55 -11.17 11.51 -0.85
CA SER A 55 -12.03 11.87 0.27
C SER A 55 -12.56 10.63 0.99
N GLY A 56 -13.10 10.82 2.20
CA GLY A 56 -13.49 9.74 3.07
C GLY A 56 -12.30 9.21 3.88
N LYS A 57 -12.42 7.98 4.36
CA LYS A 57 -11.40 7.34 5.22
C LYS A 57 -11.06 5.95 4.74
N ILE A 58 -9.81 5.58 4.92
CA ILE A 58 -9.32 4.21 4.80
C ILE A 58 -8.78 3.82 6.17
N ILE A 59 -9.39 2.82 6.79
CA ILE A 59 -9.01 2.32 8.10
C ILE A 59 -8.27 0.98 7.94
N LEU A 60 -7.07 0.91 8.45
CA LEU A 60 -6.23 -0.27 8.45
C LEU A 60 -6.04 -0.76 9.88
N ASP A 61 -6.59 -1.94 10.20
CA ASP A 61 -6.57 -2.52 11.55
C ASP A 61 -6.99 -1.52 12.65
N GLY A 62 -8.06 -0.76 12.40
CA GLY A 62 -8.60 0.23 13.33
C GLY A 62 -7.93 1.61 13.32
N HIS A 63 -6.93 1.82 12.47
CA HIS A 63 -6.21 3.09 12.36
C HIS A 63 -6.43 3.74 11.00
N ASP A 64 -6.75 5.04 10.99
CA ASP A 64 -6.84 5.81 9.75
C ASP A 64 -5.45 5.94 9.11
N ILE A 65 -5.29 5.47 7.89
CA ILE A 65 -4.00 5.51 7.18
C ILE A 65 -3.50 6.93 6.95
N ALA A 66 -4.38 7.93 6.93
CA ALA A 66 -4.00 9.33 6.81
C ALA A 66 -3.18 9.82 8.02
N CYS A 67 -3.38 9.21 9.19
CA CYS A 67 -2.69 9.52 10.44
C CYS A 67 -1.50 8.57 10.71
N MET A 68 -1.35 7.48 9.94
CA MET A 68 -0.26 6.52 10.12
C MET A 68 1.05 7.04 9.56
N LYS A 69 2.14 6.74 10.27
CA LYS A 69 3.49 6.94 9.72
C LYS A 69 3.76 5.91 8.62
N THR A 70 4.54 6.30 7.64
CA THR A 70 4.92 5.42 6.51
C THR A 70 5.60 4.14 6.97
N GLU A 71 6.42 4.23 8.02
CA GLU A 71 7.12 3.07 8.61
C GLU A 71 6.14 2.05 9.22
N ASP A 72 5.12 2.52 9.94
CA ASP A 72 4.11 1.67 10.56
C ASP A 72 3.21 1.02 9.49
N MET A 73 2.87 1.77 8.47
CA MET A 73 2.16 1.25 7.31
C MET A 73 2.95 0.15 6.60
N ALA A 74 4.24 0.38 6.36
CA ALA A 74 5.11 -0.58 5.68
C ALA A 74 5.32 -1.89 6.47
N LYS A 75 5.14 -1.87 7.80
CA LYS A 75 5.17 -3.08 8.64
C LYS A 75 3.85 -3.85 8.62
N THR A 76 2.75 -3.19 8.26
CA THR A 76 1.40 -3.77 8.33
C THR A 76 0.89 -4.20 6.96
N LEU A 77 1.28 -3.51 5.90
CA LEU A 77 0.77 -3.69 4.54
C LEU A 77 1.90 -3.88 3.54
N ALA A 78 1.70 -4.79 2.60
CA ALA A 78 2.57 -4.96 1.44
C ALA A 78 1.76 -4.84 0.15
N ILE A 79 2.37 -4.31 -0.90
CA ILE A 79 1.78 -4.21 -2.23
C ILE A 79 2.72 -4.78 -3.28
N VAL A 80 2.15 -5.52 -4.23
CA VAL A 80 2.84 -5.97 -5.44
C VAL A 80 2.25 -5.21 -6.61
N THR A 81 3.08 -4.44 -7.30
CA THR A 81 2.68 -3.67 -8.48
C THR A 81 3.10 -4.38 -9.76
N THR A 82 2.42 -4.07 -10.87
CA THR A 82 2.81 -4.55 -12.19
C THR A 82 3.96 -3.75 -12.80
N GLU A 83 4.35 -2.65 -12.19
CA GLU A 83 5.45 -1.82 -12.63
C GLU A 83 6.79 -2.51 -12.34
N ARG A 84 7.62 -2.62 -13.37
CA ARG A 84 8.97 -3.16 -13.23
C ARG A 84 9.91 -2.08 -12.75
N THR A 85 10.45 -2.23 -11.55
CA THR A 85 11.51 -1.38 -11.06
C THR A 85 12.80 -1.70 -11.81
N ARG A 86 13.22 -0.82 -12.71
CA ARG A 86 14.51 -0.90 -13.38
C ARG A 86 15.48 0.06 -12.69
N ILE A 87 16.23 -0.44 -11.74
CA ILE A 87 17.31 0.32 -11.10
C ILE A 87 18.62 -0.29 -11.58
N ALA A 88 19.42 0.49 -12.30
CA ALA A 88 20.73 0.04 -12.76
C ALA A 88 21.65 -0.26 -11.56
N ASN A 89 22.51 -1.27 -11.71
CA ASN A 89 23.53 -1.65 -10.74
C ASN A 89 23.06 -2.18 -9.36
N LEU A 90 21.78 -2.58 -9.21
CA LEU A 90 21.31 -3.29 -8.03
C LEU A 90 21.36 -4.80 -8.23
N ARG A 91 21.93 -5.50 -7.26
CA ARG A 91 21.85 -6.97 -7.20
C ARG A 91 20.48 -7.38 -6.66
N CYS A 92 20.05 -8.60 -6.98
CA CYS A 92 18.79 -9.14 -6.50
C CYS A 92 18.67 -9.07 -4.97
N LYS A 93 19.75 -9.41 -4.24
CA LYS A 93 19.80 -9.29 -2.78
C LYS A 93 19.58 -7.87 -2.27
N ASP A 94 20.06 -6.86 -3.00
CA ASP A 94 19.91 -5.46 -2.59
C ASP A 94 18.44 -5.02 -2.74
N VAL A 95 17.76 -5.49 -3.79
CA VAL A 95 16.31 -5.26 -4.00
C VAL A 95 15.49 -5.90 -2.89
N VAL A 96 15.80 -7.15 -2.51
CA VAL A 96 15.12 -7.85 -1.41
C VAL A 96 15.40 -7.16 -0.07
N ALA A 97 16.61 -6.67 0.14
CA ALA A 97 17.00 -5.95 1.35
C ALA A 97 16.20 -4.66 1.57
N ILE A 98 15.74 -4.00 0.51
CA ILE A 98 14.86 -2.82 0.61
C ILE A 98 13.58 -3.13 1.40
N GLY A 99 13.06 -4.35 1.31
CA GLY A 99 11.90 -4.79 2.08
C GLY A 99 12.10 -4.78 3.60
N ARG A 100 13.35 -4.74 4.06
CA ARG A 100 13.70 -4.64 5.49
C ARG A 100 13.88 -3.19 5.97
N ALA A 101 13.73 -2.19 5.10
CA ALA A 101 13.89 -0.77 5.45
C ALA A 101 13.09 -0.34 6.69
N PRO A 102 11.82 -0.76 6.91
CA PRO A 102 11.06 -0.41 8.11
C PRO A 102 11.63 -0.96 9.41
N TYR A 103 12.50 -1.96 9.34
CA TYR A 103 13.08 -2.67 10.49
C TYR A 103 14.56 -2.35 10.69
N THR A 104 15.19 -1.65 9.77
CA THR A 104 16.57 -1.19 9.89
C THR A 104 16.66 0.09 10.71
N ASN A 105 17.86 0.39 11.24
CA ASN A 105 18.09 1.64 11.94
C ASN A 105 18.12 2.85 10.98
N ARG A 106 18.17 4.07 11.54
CA ARG A 106 18.19 5.34 10.80
C ARG A 106 19.32 5.44 9.74
N ILE A 107 20.38 4.67 9.90
CA ILE A 107 21.53 4.65 9.00
C ILE A 107 21.40 3.55 7.94
N GLY A 108 20.31 2.76 7.96
CA GLY A 108 20.08 1.66 7.04
C GLY A 108 20.98 0.45 7.29
N ARG A 109 21.58 0.33 8.47
CA ARG A 109 22.39 -0.84 8.84
C ARG A 109 21.47 -2.03 9.09
N MET A 110 21.70 -3.10 8.34
CA MET A 110 21.04 -4.38 8.54
C MET A 110 21.60 -5.07 9.80
N GLN A 111 20.70 -5.55 10.66
CA GLN A 111 21.03 -6.43 11.77
C GLN A 111 21.28 -7.86 11.27
N GLU A 112 21.83 -8.73 12.13
CA GLU A 112 22.05 -10.13 11.75
C GLU A 112 20.75 -10.84 11.36
N THR A 113 19.65 -10.58 12.07
CA THR A 113 18.32 -11.09 11.73
C THR A 113 17.83 -10.64 10.34
N ASP A 114 18.14 -9.41 9.94
CA ASP A 114 17.78 -8.89 8.61
C ASP A 114 18.57 -9.58 7.51
N LYS A 115 19.83 -9.91 7.75
CA LYS A 115 20.68 -10.66 6.81
C LYS A 115 20.22 -12.10 6.63
N GLU A 116 19.71 -12.74 7.68
CA GLU A 116 19.14 -14.08 7.61
C GLU A 116 17.84 -14.12 6.80
N ILE A 117 16.99 -13.08 6.90
CA ILE A 117 15.73 -12.98 6.17
C ILE A 117 15.96 -12.68 4.68
N VAL A 118 16.97 -11.90 4.35
CA VAL A 118 17.35 -11.58 2.97
C VAL A 118 18.15 -12.74 2.36
#